data_5183a025370c38f71a68d31231dafd50
#
_entry.id   5183a025370c38f71a68d31231dafd50
#
_cell.length_a   1.000
_cell.length_b   1.000
_cell.length_c   1.000
_cell.angle_alpha   90.00
_cell.angle_beta   90.00
_cell.angle_gamma   90.00
#
_symmetry.space_group_name_H-M   'P 1'
#
loop_
_entity.id
_entity.type
_entity.pdbx_description
1 polymer ?
#
loop_
_entity_poly.entity_id
_entity_poly.type
_entity_poly.pdbx_seq_one_letter_code
_entity_poly.pdbx_strand_id
1 'polypeptide(L)'
;MLFTSKILQKNIMSVDLEDYFCDLPFSSWKNYDSRVLLTTKKLLDLFEKYNVTATFFTLGYIAEKFPELIEEIKSHGHELSSHGYLHADIRKMTKEQFESDLTKSISTIRKISGEKVLGFRAPFFSINKNNFWVFDILKKYMTYDSSIFPVRTPLYGIPSAKRYPYYVSDINPLEENSNGNFTEIPLSTLRLPLIGNIPIAGGFHLRFLPTQLIKFGIRKLNNSNFPSVFYIHPKDLDPEMPRISEYNWTYYWNLKHATKKFESI
;
A
#
# COMPACT_ATOMS: atom_id res chain seq x y z
N MET A 1 -4.21 16.88 -18.85
CA MET A 1 -5.41 17.72 -18.59
C MET A 1 -6.71 16.91 -18.50
N LEU A 2 -6.69 15.66 -17.96
CA LEU A 2 -7.80 14.71 -17.95
C LEU A 2 -8.43 14.43 -16.58
N PHE A 3 -7.96 15.10 -15.52
CA PHE A 3 -8.58 15.02 -14.19
C PHE A 3 -9.41 16.27 -13.83
N THR A 4 -9.88 17.05 -14.83
CA THR A 4 -10.59 18.32 -14.61
C THR A 4 -12.12 18.24 -14.78
N SER A 5 -12.72 17.06 -14.89
CA SER A 5 -14.16 16.99 -14.67
C SER A 5 -14.41 16.98 -13.15
N LYS A 6 -15.39 17.73 -12.68
CA LYS A 6 -15.96 17.75 -11.32
C LYS A 6 -16.56 16.38 -10.92
N ILE A 7 -15.84 15.29 -11.14
CA ILE A 7 -16.12 14.03 -10.50
C ILE A 7 -15.69 14.23 -9.05
N LEU A 8 -16.58 14.01 -8.13
CA LEU A 8 -16.30 13.98 -6.69
C LEU A 8 -14.99 13.22 -6.49
N GLN A 9 -13.92 13.95 -6.17
CA GLN A 9 -12.62 13.34 -5.97
C GLN A 9 -12.67 12.51 -4.70
N LYS A 10 -12.88 11.21 -4.89
CA LYS A 10 -12.80 10.26 -3.79
C LYS A 10 -11.34 10.10 -3.41
N ASN A 11 -11.04 10.21 -2.12
CA ASN A 11 -9.76 9.77 -1.58
C ASN A 11 -9.63 8.26 -1.74
N ILE A 12 -8.40 7.79 -1.85
CA ILE A 12 -8.08 6.38 -2.06
C ILE A 12 -7.59 5.81 -0.73
N MET A 13 -8.30 4.77 -0.26
CA MET A 13 -7.90 3.98 0.89
C MET A 13 -7.34 2.65 0.43
N SER A 14 -6.23 2.21 1.01
CA SER A 14 -5.63 0.92 0.72
C SER A 14 -5.12 0.22 1.99
N VAL A 15 -5.01 -1.08 1.90
CA VAL A 15 -4.51 -1.96 2.95
C VAL A 15 -3.42 -2.83 2.37
N ASP A 16 -2.25 -2.84 3.00
CA ASP A 16 -1.23 -3.83 2.69
C ASP A 16 -1.52 -5.05 3.58
N LEU A 17 -2.12 -6.08 2.94
CA LEU A 17 -2.62 -7.27 3.63
C LEU A 17 -1.49 -8.24 3.90
N GLU A 18 -0.89 -8.04 5.05
CA GLU A 18 0.23 -8.83 5.58
C GLU A 18 0.10 -9.04 7.08
N ASP A 19 0.77 -10.07 7.60
CA ASP A 19 0.85 -10.30 9.03
C ASP A 19 1.98 -9.47 9.68
N TYR A 20 1.94 -9.30 10.99
CA TYR A 20 2.88 -8.46 11.74
C TYR A 20 4.34 -8.94 11.64
N PHE A 21 4.58 -10.18 11.24
CA PHE A 21 5.92 -10.76 11.08
C PHE A 21 6.40 -10.81 9.63
N CYS A 22 5.62 -10.31 8.65
CA CYS A 22 5.98 -10.43 7.23
C CYS A 22 7.21 -9.59 6.82
N ASP A 23 7.66 -8.66 7.67
CA ASP A 23 8.93 -7.94 7.47
C ASP A 23 10.17 -8.79 7.79
N LEU A 24 10.00 -9.95 8.42
CA LEU A 24 11.06 -10.91 8.71
C LEU A 24 11.33 -11.84 7.53
N PRO A 25 12.51 -12.53 7.50
CA PRO A 25 12.76 -13.56 6.50
C PRO A 25 11.68 -14.65 6.51
N PHE A 26 11.22 -15.08 5.34
CA PHE A 26 10.15 -16.07 5.19
C PHE A 26 10.39 -17.36 6.01
N SER A 27 11.65 -17.80 6.12
CA SER A 27 12.02 -18.99 6.90
C SER A 27 11.64 -18.92 8.37
N SER A 28 11.49 -17.72 8.93
CA SER A 28 11.12 -17.50 10.34
C SER A 28 9.60 -17.40 10.57
N TRP A 29 8.79 -17.19 9.54
CA TRP A 29 7.33 -16.96 9.68
C TRP A 29 6.61 -18.09 10.40
N LYS A 30 7.07 -19.34 10.24
CA LYS A 30 6.52 -20.52 10.93
C LYS A 30 6.63 -20.47 12.45
N ASN A 31 7.43 -19.57 12.99
CA ASN A 31 7.64 -19.42 14.43
C ASN A 31 6.63 -18.45 15.08
N TYR A 32 5.77 -17.86 14.30
CA TYR A 32 4.82 -16.84 14.77
C TYR A 32 3.38 -17.24 14.46
N ASP A 33 2.51 -17.05 15.44
CA ASP A 33 1.07 -17.24 15.26
C ASP A 33 0.49 -16.06 14.47
N SER A 34 -0.27 -16.37 13.44
CA SER A 34 -0.90 -15.37 12.59
C SER A 34 -1.98 -14.59 13.35
N ARG A 35 -2.01 -13.29 13.12
CA ARG A 35 -3.06 -12.39 13.62
C ARG A 35 -3.83 -11.70 12.49
N VAL A 36 -3.49 -11.99 11.24
CA VAL A 36 -4.05 -11.31 10.07
C VAL A 36 -5.57 -11.46 9.99
N LEU A 37 -6.13 -12.62 10.31
CA LEU A 37 -7.59 -12.83 10.34
C LEU A 37 -8.28 -11.89 11.34
N LEU A 38 -7.79 -11.90 12.60
CA LEU A 38 -8.35 -11.07 13.65
C LEU A 38 -8.25 -9.57 13.36
N THR A 39 -7.09 -9.15 12.90
CA THR A 39 -6.80 -7.73 12.67
C THR A 39 -7.48 -7.20 11.41
N THR A 40 -7.58 -8.02 10.36
CA THR A 40 -8.29 -7.63 9.14
C THR A 40 -9.81 -7.56 9.39
N LYS A 41 -10.39 -8.49 10.16
CA LYS A 41 -11.81 -8.42 10.50
C LYS A 41 -12.17 -7.11 11.21
N LYS A 42 -11.38 -6.70 12.20
CA LYS A 42 -11.56 -5.39 12.86
C LYS A 42 -11.49 -4.22 11.87
N LEU A 43 -10.67 -4.34 10.84
CA LEU A 43 -10.53 -3.32 9.81
C LEU A 43 -11.73 -3.30 8.86
N LEU A 44 -12.26 -4.47 8.48
CA LEU A 44 -13.48 -4.61 7.69
C LEU A 44 -14.69 -4.02 8.41
N ASP A 45 -14.87 -4.36 9.70
CA ASP A 45 -15.92 -3.79 10.55
C ASP A 45 -15.85 -2.25 10.58
N LEU A 46 -14.64 -1.71 10.61
CA LEU A 46 -14.42 -0.26 10.60
C LEU A 46 -14.78 0.36 9.24
N PHE A 47 -14.39 -0.27 8.15
CA PHE A 47 -14.73 0.19 6.80
C PHE A 47 -16.24 0.12 6.53
N GLU A 48 -16.91 -0.93 6.97
CA GLU A 48 -18.37 -1.04 6.90
C GLU A 48 -19.05 0.08 7.69
N LYS A 49 -18.64 0.30 8.94
CA LYS A 49 -19.16 1.38 9.81
C LYS A 49 -19.11 2.77 9.14
N TYR A 50 -18.05 3.04 8.40
CA TYR A 50 -17.84 4.35 7.74
C TYR A 50 -18.17 4.35 6.24
N ASN A 51 -18.73 3.27 5.71
CA ASN A 51 -19.04 3.09 4.29
C ASN A 51 -17.82 3.40 3.38
N VAL A 52 -16.67 2.85 3.74
CA VAL A 52 -15.41 3.00 3.01
C VAL A 52 -15.12 1.73 2.22
N THR A 53 -14.85 1.87 0.94
CA THR A 53 -14.23 0.81 0.13
C THR A 53 -12.73 1.05 0.02
N ALA A 54 -11.95 -0.03 -0.02
CA ALA A 54 -10.49 0.02 -0.06
C ALA A 54 -9.93 -0.99 -1.07
N THR A 55 -8.68 -0.75 -1.49
CA THR A 55 -7.88 -1.73 -2.23
C THR A 55 -7.01 -2.50 -1.24
N PHE A 56 -7.11 -3.81 -1.22
CA PHE A 56 -6.26 -4.70 -0.44
C PHE A 56 -5.11 -5.22 -1.31
N PHE A 57 -3.93 -4.65 -1.14
CA PHE A 57 -2.69 -5.18 -1.71
C PHE A 57 -2.29 -6.42 -0.91
N THR A 58 -2.55 -7.57 -1.48
CA THR A 58 -2.56 -8.87 -0.79
C THR A 58 -1.31 -9.66 -1.12
N LEU A 59 -0.63 -10.17 -0.09
CA LEU A 59 0.41 -11.18 -0.28
C LEU A 59 -0.20 -12.49 -0.77
N GLY A 60 0.35 -13.06 -1.84
CA GLY A 60 -0.11 -14.36 -2.36
C GLY A 60 -0.05 -15.46 -1.30
N TYR A 61 0.96 -15.43 -0.41
CA TYR A 61 1.07 -16.35 0.73
C TYR A 61 -0.13 -16.22 1.70
N ILE A 62 -0.56 -15.01 2.02
CA ILE A 62 -1.73 -14.78 2.89
C ILE A 62 -3.00 -15.29 2.21
N ALA A 63 -3.15 -15.02 0.91
CA ALA A 63 -4.28 -15.52 0.14
C ALA A 63 -4.34 -17.07 0.12
N GLU A 64 -3.19 -17.71 -0.08
CA GLU A 64 -3.11 -19.18 -0.10
C GLU A 64 -3.40 -19.80 1.26
N LYS A 65 -2.90 -19.17 2.33
CA LYS A 65 -3.04 -19.69 3.70
C LYS A 65 -4.43 -19.43 4.30
N PHE A 66 -5.09 -18.35 3.90
CA PHE A 66 -6.37 -17.90 4.44
C PHE A 66 -7.35 -17.54 3.31
N PRO A 67 -7.77 -18.51 2.48
CA PRO A 67 -8.66 -18.24 1.35
C PRO A 67 -10.01 -17.65 1.79
N GLU A 68 -10.51 -18.02 2.97
CA GLU A 68 -11.73 -17.46 3.55
C GLU A 68 -11.64 -15.95 3.80
N LEU A 69 -10.47 -15.45 4.16
CA LEU A 69 -10.24 -14.01 4.33
C LEU A 69 -10.37 -13.24 3.02
N ILE A 70 -9.89 -13.85 1.93
CA ILE A 70 -9.98 -13.24 0.61
C ILE A 70 -11.42 -13.14 0.13
N GLU A 71 -12.21 -14.20 0.37
CA GLU A 71 -13.65 -14.20 0.09
C GLU A 71 -14.39 -13.17 0.96
N GLU A 72 -14.03 -13.05 2.23
CA GLU A 72 -14.63 -12.07 3.15
C GLU A 72 -14.34 -10.63 2.67
N ILE A 73 -13.09 -10.29 2.34
CA ILE A 73 -12.69 -8.97 1.80
C ILE A 73 -13.49 -8.65 0.52
N LYS A 74 -13.58 -9.61 -0.40
CA LYS A 74 -14.36 -9.47 -1.63
C LYS A 74 -15.85 -9.25 -1.35
N SER A 75 -16.44 -10.02 -0.43
CA SER A 75 -17.88 -9.93 -0.11
C SER A 75 -18.28 -8.58 0.47
N HIS A 76 -17.33 -7.85 1.09
CA HIS A 76 -17.51 -6.46 1.54
C HIS A 76 -17.30 -5.43 0.42
N GLY A 77 -17.09 -5.85 -0.82
CA GLY A 77 -16.96 -4.97 -1.99
C GLY A 77 -15.59 -4.27 -2.11
N HIS A 78 -14.55 -4.79 -1.47
CA HIS A 78 -13.20 -4.28 -1.59
C HIS A 78 -12.48 -4.84 -2.80
N GLU A 79 -11.54 -4.07 -3.36
CA GLU A 79 -10.66 -4.52 -4.44
C GLU A 79 -9.52 -5.37 -3.89
N LEU A 80 -9.19 -6.46 -4.60
CA LEU A 80 -8.03 -7.30 -4.33
C LEU A 80 -6.93 -7.03 -5.36
N SER A 81 -5.77 -6.61 -4.88
CA SER A 81 -4.59 -6.30 -5.69
C SER A 81 -3.36 -7.04 -5.15
N SER A 82 -2.24 -7.06 -5.87
CA SER A 82 -1.06 -7.83 -5.48
C SER A 82 -0.08 -7.03 -4.64
N HIS A 83 0.45 -7.67 -3.59
CA HIS A 83 1.61 -7.19 -2.80
C HIS A 83 2.83 -8.12 -2.97
N GLY A 84 2.93 -8.82 -4.12
CA GLY A 84 3.87 -9.92 -4.29
C GLY A 84 3.39 -11.20 -3.59
N TYR A 85 4.22 -12.25 -3.65
CA TYR A 85 3.84 -13.53 -3.03
C TYR A 85 4.41 -13.69 -1.62
N LEU A 86 5.70 -13.41 -1.40
CA LEU A 86 6.42 -13.62 -0.13
C LEU A 86 6.95 -12.35 0.54
N HIS A 87 6.38 -11.18 0.26
CA HIS A 87 6.88 -9.89 0.81
C HIS A 87 8.37 -9.66 0.53
N ALA A 88 8.82 -10.00 -0.68
CA ALA A 88 10.23 -9.92 -1.04
C ALA A 88 10.67 -8.50 -1.42
N ASP A 89 11.85 -8.10 -0.97
CA ASP A 89 12.47 -6.84 -1.37
C ASP A 89 12.95 -6.90 -2.83
N ILE A 90 12.28 -6.16 -3.71
CA ILE A 90 12.54 -6.17 -5.17
C ILE A 90 13.98 -5.72 -5.49
N ARG A 91 14.63 -4.92 -4.62
CA ARG A 91 16.03 -4.51 -4.78
C ARG A 91 17.00 -5.68 -4.79
N LYS A 92 16.57 -6.84 -4.27
CA LYS A 92 17.35 -8.07 -4.14
C LYS A 92 16.93 -9.14 -5.15
N MET A 93 16.01 -8.82 -6.07
CA MET A 93 15.47 -9.78 -7.05
C MET A 93 16.05 -9.54 -8.44
N THR A 94 16.17 -10.61 -9.23
CA THR A 94 16.30 -10.50 -10.69
C THR A 94 14.94 -10.22 -11.33
N LYS A 95 14.93 -9.86 -12.62
CA LYS A 95 13.69 -9.66 -13.39
C LYS A 95 12.82 -10.93 -13.40
N GLU A 96 13.44 -12.07 -13.60
CA GLU A 96 12.79 -13.38 -13.68
C GLU A 96 12.20 -13.78 -12.32
N GLN A 97 12.93 -13.52 -11.23
CA GLN A 97 12.44 -13.77 -9.88
C GLN A 97 11.23 -12.90 -9.55
N PHE A 98 11.27 -11.61 -9.89
CA PHE A 98 10.16 -10.71 -9.69
C PHE A 98 8.94 -11.11 -10.53
N GLU A 99 9.11 -11.41 -11.82
CA GLU A 99 8.02 -11.83 -12.71
C GLU A 99 7.38 -13.14 -12.24
N SER A 100 8.18 -14.09 -11.74
CA SER A 100 7.70 -15.34 -11.14
C SER A 100 6.90 -15.10 -9.86
N ASP A 101 7.39 -14.27 -8.94
CA ASP A 101 6.72 -13.92 -7.68
C ASP A 101 5.39 -13.21 -7.95
N LEU A 102 5.40 -12.23 -8.85
CA LEU A 102 4.23 -11.46 -9.27
C LEU A 102 3.15 -12.36 -9.88
N THR A 103 3.52 -13.18 -10.86
CA THR A 103 2.57 -14.06 -11.57
C THR A 103 2.00 -15.13 -10.65
N LYS A 104 2.80 -15.65 -9.72
CA LYS A 104 2.33 -16.57 -8.67
C LYS A 104 1.32 -15.88 -7.75
N SER A 105 1.59 -14.66 -7.31
CA SER A 105 0.65 -13.87 -6.49
C SER A 105 -0.68 -13.65 -7.22
N ILE A 106 -0.63 -13.15 -8.46
CA ILE A 106 -1.81 -12.91 -9.29
C ILE A 106 -2.65 -14.18 -9.45
N SER A 107 -2.01 -15.29 -9.82
CA SER A 107 -2.71 -16.57 -10.05
C SER A 107 -3.37 -17.09 -8.78
N THR A 108 -2.71 -16.97 -7.64
CA THR A 108 -3.24 -17.38 -6.33
C THR A 108 -4.46 -16.57 -5.94
N ILE A 109 -4.35 -15.23 -5.95
CA ILE A 109 -5.45 -14.33 -5.60
C ILE A 109 -6.63 -14.55 -6.54
N ARG A 110 -6.39 -14.61 -7.85
CA ARG A 110 -7.43 -14.83 -8.86
C ARG A 110 -8.12 -16.18 -8.71
N LYS A 111 -7.38 -17.25 -8.40
CA LYS A 111 -7.93 -18.59 -8.20
C LYS A 111 -8.95 -18.62 -7.06
N ILE A 112 -8.69 -17.87 -6.00
CA ILE A 112 -9.54 -17.85 -4.80
C ILE A 112 -10.71 -16.87 -5.01
N SER A 113 -10.43 -15.64 -5.40
CA SER A 113 -11.45 -14.58 -5.49
C SER A 113 -12.32 -14.66 -6.74
N GLY A 114 -11.83 -15.28 -7.83
CA GLY A 114 -12.46 -15.19 -9.15
C GLY A 114 -12.31 -13.82 -9.84
N GLU A 115 -11.69 -12.84 -9.16
CA GLU A 115 -11.57 -11.46 -9.62
C GLU A 115 -10.27 -11.22 -10.41
N LYS A 116 -10.27 -10.18 -11.24
CA LYS A 116 -9.03 -9.70 -11.87
C LYS A 116 -8.20 -8.93 -10.86
N VAL A 117 -6.92 -9.23 -10.79
CA VAL A 117 -5.93 -8.46 -10.02
C VAL A 117 -5.41 -7.34 -10.92
N LEU A 118 -5.74 -6.09 -10.62
CA LEU A 118 -5.46 -4.96 -11.51
C LEU A 118 -4.27 -4.10 -11.07
N GLY A 119 -3.96 -4.11 -9.77
CA GLY A 119 -2.94 -3.25 -9.18
C GLY A 119 -1.82 -4.02 -8.51
N PHE A 120 -0.71 -3.31 -8.33
CA PHE A 120 0.45 -3.79 -7.58
C PHE A 120 0.93 -2.75 -6.57
N ARG A 121 1.46 -3.22 -5.45
CA ARG A 121 2.28 -2.43 -4.53
C ARG A 121 3.50 -3.24 -4.14
N ALA A 122 4.68 -2.63 -4.28
CA ALA A 122 5.93 -3.27 -3.92
C ALA A 122 6.09 -3.38 -2.40
N PRO A 123 6.41 -4.56 -1.85
CA PRO A 123 6.87 -4.69 -0.49
C PRO A 123 7.99 -3.70 -0.16
N PHE A 124 7.98 -3.14 1.06
CA PHE A 124 8.96 -2.14 1.52
C PHE A 124 9.04 -0.88 0.66
N PHE A 125 8.09 -0.60 -0.23
CA PHE A 125 8.22 0.46 -1.24
C PHE A 125 9.57 0.37 -1.97
N SER A 126 9.96 -0.86 -2.33
CA SER A 126 11.30 -1.22 -2.78
C SER A 126 11.62 -0.86 -4.25
N ILE A 127 10.70 -0.20 -4.94
CA ILE A 127 10.99 0.38 -6.27
C ILE A 127 11.82 1.65 -6.10
N ASN A 128 12.93 1.72 -6.83
CA ASN A 128 13.83 2.86 -6.87
C ASN A 128 14.44 3.02 -8.28
N LYS A 129 15.30 4.02 -8.46
CA LYS A 129 15.89 4.31 -9.77
C LYS A 129 16.73 3.18 -10.39
N ASN A 130 17.21 2.23 -9.58
CA ASN A 130 18.06 1.14 -10.07
C ASN A 130 17.24 -0.06 -10.56
N ASN A 131 15.95 -0.11 -10.26
CA ASN A 131 15.06 -1.22 -10.63
C ASN A 131 13.78 -0.79 -11.36
N PHE A 132 13.82 0.32 -12.09
CA PHE A 132 12.69 0.78 -12.90
C PHE A 132 12.26 -0.22 -14.00
N TRP A 133 13.09 -1.21 -14.31
CA TRP A 133 12.70 -2.36 -15.14
C TRP A 133 11.45 -3.10 -14.63
N VAL A 134 11.09 -2.90 -13.35
CA VAL A 134 9.86 -3.44 -12.74
C VAL A 134 8.62 -2.95 -13.50
N PHE A 135 8.60 -1.70 -13.95
CA PHE A 135 7.48 -1.14 -14.69
C PHE A 135 7.24 -1.84 -16.04
N ASP A 136 8.30 -2.31 -16.71
CA ASP A 136 8.16 -3.07 -17.95
C ASP A 136 7.44 -4.41 -17.74
N ILE A 137 7.66 -5.03 -16.58
CA ILE A 137 6.99 -6.27 -16.20
C ILE A 137 5.56 -5.97 -15.72
N LEU A 138 5.37 -4.98 -14.85
CA LEU A 138 4.04 -4.61 -14.35
C LEU A 138 3.07 -4.28 -15.48
N LYS A 139 3.49 -3.53 -16.48
CA LYS A 139 2.67 -3.16 -17.65
C LYS A 139 2.12 -4.36 -18.44
N LYS A 140 2.74 -5.55 -18.34
CA LYS A 140 2.25 -6.77 -18.98
C LYS A 140 1.05 -7.38 -18.25
N TYR A 141 0.95 -7.20 -16.93
CA TYR A 141 0.03 -7.93 -16.07
C TYR A 141 -0.97 -7.04 -15.33
N MET A 142 -0.63 -5.76 -15.12
CA MET A 142 -1.35 -4.82 -14.27
C MET A 142 -1.83 -3.59 -15.05
N THR A 143 -2.77 -2.86 -14.48
CA THR A 143 -3.25 -1.58 -15.01
C THR A 143 -2.69 -0.40 -14.21
N TYR A 144 -2.30 -0.62 -12.96
CA TYR A 144 -1.71 0.42 -12.11
C TYR A 144 -0.71 -0.13 -11.10
N ASP A 145 0.14 0.76 -10.62
CA ASP A 145 1.05 0.57 -9.49
C ASP A 145 0.79 1.62 -8.41
N SER A 146 1.08 1.29 -7.16
CA SER A 146 1.04 2.23 -6.03
C SER A 146 2.25 2.05 -5.12
N SER A 147 3.43 1.95 -5.73
CA SER A 147 4.69 1.68 -5.02
C SER A 147 5.53 2.93 -4.78
N ILE A 148 5.25 4.02 -5.49
CA ILE A 148 6.09 5.23 -5.38
C ILE A 148 5.65 6.06 -4.17
N PHE A 149 6.60 6.33 -3.29
CA PHE A 149 6.43 7.27 -2.19
C PHE A 149 7.34 8.49 -2.42
N PRO A 150 6.78 9.67 -2.70
CA PRO A 150 7.57 10.87 -3.05
C PRO A 150 8.21 11.53 -1.83
N VAL A 151 8.99 10.78 -1.06
CA VAL A 151 9.65 11.20 0.19
C VAL A 151 11.14 10.88 0.17
N ARG A 152 11.88 11.48 1.08
CA ARG A 152 13.27 11.14 1.35
C ARG A 152 13.35 10.45 2.71
N THR A 153 13.58 9.14 2.72
CA THR A 153 13.85 8.37 3.93
C THR A 153 15.09 7.50 3.75
N PRO A 154 15.72 7.01 4.82
CA PRO A 154 16.84 6.06 4.70
C PRO A 154 16.46 4.71 4.08
N LEU A 155 15.17 4.32 4.15
CA LEU A 155 14.71 2.98 3.81
C LEU A 155 14.07 2.89 2.43
N TYR A 156 13.33 3.93 2.02
CA TYR A 156 12.56 3.96 0.78
C TYR A 156 12.26 5.41 0.35
N GLY A 157 11.71 5.55 -0.84
CA GLY A 157 11.18 6.81 -1.35
C GLY A 157 11.96 7.36 -2.53
N ILE A 158 11.24 8.11 -3.36
CA ILE A 158 11.78 8.83 -4.52
C ILE A 158 11.35 10.29 -4.44
N PRO A 159 12.12 11.18 -3.81
CA PRO A 159 11.74 12.57 -3.54
C PRO A 159 11.37 13.37 -4.78
N SER A 160 11.93 13.02 -5.93
CA SER A 160 11.69 13.67 -7.23
C SER A 160 10.43 13.18 -7.95
N ALA A 161 9.78 12.14 -7.45
CA ALA A 161 8.57 11.60 -8.07
C ALA A 161 7.38 12.58 -7.96
N LYS A 162 6.42 12.41 -8.86
CA LYS A 162 5.14 13.12 -8.81
C LYS A 162 4.38 12.74 -7.52
N ARG A 163 3.55 13.66 -7.04
CA ARG A 163 2.84 13.51 -5.77
C ARG A 163 1.36 13.15 -5.94
N TYR A 164 0.93 12.95 -7.15
CA TYR A 164 -0.45 12.63 -7.52
C TYR A 164 -0.48 11.62 -8.65
N PRO A 165 -1.60 10.92 -8.87
CA PRO A 165 -1.73 9.90 -9.91
C PRO A 165 -1.36 10.44 -11.30
N TYR A 166 -0.64 9.63 -12.07
CA TYR A 166 -0.21 9.98 -13.42
C TYR A 166 -0.04 8.73 -14.28
N TYR A 167 -0.15 8.88 -15.60
CA TYR A 167 0.21 7.83 -16.54
C TYR A 167 1.72 7.75 -16.71
N VAL A 168 2.24 6.54 -16.51
CA VAL A 168 3.69 6.28 -16.51
C VAL A 168 4.26 6.34 -17.92
N SER A 169 5.32 7.12 -18.12
CA SER A 169 6.08 7.13 -19.38
C SER A 169 6.87 5.82 -19.56
N ASP A 170 7.03 5.41 -20.82
CA ASP A 170 7.82 4.22 -21.17
C ASP A 170 9.34 4.50 -21.11
N ILE A 171 9.73 5.77 -21.18
CA ILE A 171 11.15 6.19 -21.17
C ILE A 171 11.62 6.38 -19.72
N ASN A 172 10.85 7.08 -18.92
CA ASN A 172 11.17 7.37 -17.53
C ASN A 172 9.92 7.25 -16.66
N PRO A 173 9.83 6.22 -15.79
CA PRO A 173 8.65 6.00 -14.95
C PRO A 173 8.27 7.15 -14.01
N LEU A 174 9.14 8.13 -13.79
CA LEU A 174 8.83 9.33 -12.99
C LEU A 174 8.21 10.46 -13.82
N GLU A 175 8.14 10.30 -15.13
CA GLU A 175 7.53 11.25 -16.04
C GLU A 175 6.14 10.79 -16.47
N GLU A 176 5.32 11.77 -16.85
CA GLU A 176 3.97 11.52 -17.30
C GLU A 176 3.92 11.36 -18.82
N ASN A 177 3.17 10.35 -19.26
CA ASN A 177 2.78 10.20 -20.65
C ASN A 177 1.26 10.34 -20.74
N SER A 178 0.77 11.45 -21.26
CA SER A 178 -0.68 11.72 -21.38
C SER A 178 -1.45 10.66 -22.20
N ASN A 179 -0.77 9.91 -23.04
CA ASN A 179 -1.33 8.82 -23.85
C ASN A 179 -1.04 7.43 -23.28
N GLY A 180 -0.48 7.36 -22.06
CA GLY A 180 -0.18 6.09 -21.39
C GLY A 180 -1.46 5.36 -20.94
N ASN A 181 -1.32 4.06 -20.75
CA ASN A 181 -2.39 3.17 -20.28
C ASN A 181 -2.08 2.51 -18.93
N PHE A 182 -0.94 2.81 -18.34
CA PHE A 182 -0.52 2.32 -17.04
C PHE A 182 -0.36 3.47 -16.05
N THR A 183 -1.00 3.37 -14.89
CA THR A 183 -1.07 4.46 -13.92
C THR A 183 -0.16 4.18 -12.72
N GLU A 184 0.62 5.17 -12.31
CA GLU A 184 1.19 5.22 -10.95
C GLU A 184 0.28 6.02 -10.05
N ILE A 185 0.00 5.48 -8.85
CA ILE A 185 -0.82 6.10 -7.80
C ILE A 185 0.06 6.32 -6.56
N PRO A 186 0.83 7.42 -6.48
CA PRO A 186 1.79 7.65 -5.41
C PRO A 186 1.13 7.87 -4.06
N LEU A 187 1.81 7.47 -3.00
CA LEU A 187 1.37 7.71 -1.62
C LEU A 187 1.38 9.20 -1.28
N SER A 188 0.41 9.62 -0.47
CA SER A 188 0.21 11.03 -0.16
C SER A 188 1.31 11.62 0.71
N THR A 189 1.74 12.80 0.30
CA THR A 189 2.72 13.62 1.00
C THR A 189 2.21 15.05 1.16
N LEU A 190 2.61 15.69 2.25
CA LEU A 190 2.45 17.11 2.45
C LEU A 190 3.76 17.84 2.09
N ARG A 191 3.72 18.69 1.06
CA ARG A 191 4.87 19.51 0.73
C ARG A 191 4.94 20.77 1.60
N LEU A 192 6.03 20.90 2.32
CA LEU A 192 6.34 22.09 3.11
C LEU A 192 7.52 22.85 2.48
N PRO A 193 7.46 24.20 2.46
CA PRO A 193 8.61 25.01 2.04
C PRO A 193 9.84 24.65 2.89
N LEU A 194 11.00 24.62 2.26
CA LEU A 194 12.33 24.37 2.85
C LEU A 194 12.56 22.94 3.39
N ILE A 195 11.50 22.22 3.79
CA ILE A 195 11.59 20.85 4.36
C ILE A 195 11.43 19.80 3.27
N GLY A 196 10.62 20.07 2.25
CA GLY A 196 10.29 19.12 1.20
C GLY A 196 9.01 18.34 1.47
N ASN A 197 8.94 17.11 0.99
CA ASN A 197 7.76 16.25 1.12
C ASN A 197 7.78 15.47 2.45
N ILE A 198 6.77 15.69 3.28
CA ILE A 198 6.53 14.92 4.52
C ILE A 198 5.50 13.84 4.22
N PRO A 199 5.76 12.57 4.56
CA PRO A 199 4.78 11.51 4.42
C PRO A 199 3.60 11.74 5.37
N ILE A 200 2.38 11.64 4.85
CA ILE A 200 1.14 11.74 5.64
C ILE A 200 0.27 10.49 5.52
N ALA A 201 0.70 9.52 4.72
CA ALA A 201 0.06 8.23 4.52
C ALA A 201 0.82 7.13 5.27
N GLY A 202 0.09 6.08 5.64
CA GLY A 202 0.64 4.87 6.25
C GLY A 202 0.53 4.80 7.77
N GLY A 203 0.40 3.58 8.27
CA GLY A 203 0.16 3.30 9.67
C GLY A 203 1.27 3.82 10.60
N PHE A 204 2.54 3.76 10.17
CA PHE A 204 3.64 4.37 10.91
C PHE A 204 3.39 5.88 11.11
N HIS A 205 3.14 6.63 10.04
CA HIS A 205 2.92 8.07 10.11
C HIS A 205 1.62 8.43 10.84
N LEU A 206 0.57 7.61 10.70
CA LEU A 206 -0.65 7.73 11.48
C LEU A 206 -0.35 7.73 12.99
N ARG A 207 0.52 6.83 13.44
CA ARG A 207 0.85 6.69 14.87
C ARG A 207 1.74 7.82 15.40
N PHE A 208 2.67 8.31 14.57
CA PHE A 208 3.67 9.32 14.97
C PHE A 208 3.22 10.77 14.79
N LEU A 209 2.51 11.08 13.70
CA LEU A 209 2.15 12.46 13.40
C LEU A 209 0.90 12.91 14.17
N PRO A 210 0.78 14.19 14.50
CA PRO A 210 -0.47 14.77 14.97
C PRO A 210 -1.58 14.58 13.92
N THR A 211 -2.77 14.16 14.35
CA THR A 211 -3.92 13.93 13.45
C THR A 211 -4.29 15.18 12.63
N GLN A 212 -4.17 16.35 13.25
CA GLN A 212 -4.43 17.64 12.60
C GLN A 212 -3.51 17.89 11.40
N LEU A 213 -2.24 17.47 11.49
CA LEU A 213 -1.29 17.61 10.38
C LEU A 213 -1.68 16.70 9.22
N ILE A 214 -2.10 15.47 9.50
CA ILE A 214 -2.57 14.51 8.48
C ILE A 214 -3.83 15.10 7.81
N LYS A 215 -4.83 15.51 8.58
CA LYS A 215 -6.06 16.15 8.06
C LYS A 215 -5.76 17.40 7.23
N PHE A 216 -4.84 18.23 7.68
CA PHE A 216 -4.40 19.41 6.93
C PHE A 216 -3.82 19.02 5.58
N GLY A 217 -2.94 17.99 5.55
CA GLY A 217 -2.35 17.48 4.32
C GLY A 217 -3.38 16.92 3.34
N ILE A 218 -4.34 16.13 3.83
CA ILE A 218 -5.46 15.60 3.03
C ILE A 218 -6.28 16.74 2.43
N ARG A 219 -6.70 17.70 3.26
CA ARG A 219 -7.47 18.87 2.78
C ARG A 219 -6.70 19.68 1.74
N LYS A 220 -5.39 19.85 1.92
CA LYS A 220 -4.54 20.59 0.98
C LYS A 220 -4.47 19.88 -0.38
N LEU A 221 -4.39 18.55 -0.40
CA LEU A 221 -4.44 17.77 -1.64
C LEU A 221 -5.81 17.93 -2.31
N ASN A 222 -6.89 17.73 -1.56
CA ASN A 222 -8.25 17.82 -2.08
C ASN A 222 -8.59 19.22 -2.62
N ASN A 223 -8.14 20.28 -1.94
CA ASN A 223 -8.28 21.67 -2.43
C ASN A 223 -7.48 21.96 -3.70
N SER A 224 -6.47 21.14 -3.98
CA SER A 224 -5.68 21.21 -5.22
C SER A 224 -6.22 20.26 -6.31
N ASN A 225 -7.43 19.73 -6.11
CA ASN A 225 -8.08 18.74 -6.98
C ASN A 225 -7.30 17.44 -7.17
N PHE A 226 -6.59 16.97 -6.14
CA PHE A 226 -5.93 15.67 -6.11
C PHE A 226 -6.49 14.78 -5.00
N PRO A 227 -6.67 13.48 -5.26
CA PRO A 227 -7.05 12.55 -4.22
C PRO A 227 -5.93 12.41 -3.19
N SER A 228 -6.30 12.20 -1.94
CA SER A 228 -5.37 11.64 -0.97
C SER A 228 -5.32 10.13 -1.12
N VAL A 229 -4.13 9.58 -1.15
CA VAL A 229 -3.87 8.13 -1.20
C VAL A 229 -3.29 7.72 0.15
N PHE A 230 -4.07 6.99 0.92
CA PHE A 230 -3.69 6.54 2.27
C PHE A 230 -3.57 5.02 2.32
N TYR A 231 -2.65 4.50 3.13
CA TYR A 231 -2.55 3.07 3.36
C TYR A 231 -2.35 2.74 4.84
N ILE A 232 -2.70 1.52 5.20
CA ILE A 232 -2.54 0.97 6.53
C ILE A 232 -2.28 -0.53 6.43
N HIS A 233 -1.64 -1.10 7.46
CA HIS A 233 -1.59 -2.56 7.60
C HIS A 233 -2.57 -3.00 8.70
N PRO A 234 -3.11 -4.20 8.66
CA PRO A 234 -3.93 -4.73 9.76
C PRO A 234 -3.22 -4.66 11.11
N LYS A 235 -1.92 -4.93 11.15
CA LYS A 235 -1.06 -4.84 12.34
C LYS A 235 -1.00 -3.44 12.97
N ASP A 236 -1.20 -2.38 12.20
CA ASP A 236 -1.13 -1.00 12.71
C ASP A 236 -2.28 -0.65 13.68
N LEU A 237 -3.38 -1.40 13.62
CA LEU A 237 -4.55 -1.25 14.50
C LEU A 237 -4.63 -2.34 15.57
N ASP A 238 -3.55 -3.09 15.79
CA ASP A 238 -3.49 -4.16 16.79
C ASP A 238 -2.73 -3.74 18.05
N PRO A 239 -3.43 -3.30 19.12
CA PRO A 239 -2.78 -2.93 20.37
C PRO A 239 -2.14 -4.13 21.10
N GLU A 240 -2.52 -5.35 20.72
CA GLU A 240 -2.04 -6.61 21.30
C GLU A 240 -0.99 -7.30 20.42
N MET A 241 -0.43 -6.58 19.44
CA MET A 241 0.60 -7.14 18.56
C MET A 241 1.75 -7.74 19.38
N PRO A 242 2.08 -9.04 19.17
CA PRO A 242 3.16 -9.71 19.89
C PRO A 242 4.50 -9.01 19.68
N ARG A 243 5.32 -9.02 20.73
CA ARG A 243 6.66 -8.47 20.62
C ARG A 243 7.60 -9.44 19.90
N ILE A 244 8.33 -8.91 18.94
CA ILE A 244 9.38 -9.59 18.18
C ILE A 244 10.70 -8.93 18.52
N SER A 245 11.72 -9.74 18.85
CA SER A 245 13.03 -9.25 19.30
C SER A 245 13.76 -8.42 18.23
N GLU A 246 13.54 -8.74 16.96
CA GLU A 246 14.11 -8.05 15.80
C GLU A 246 13.47 -6.68 15.54
N TYR A 247 12.30 -6.41 16.11
CA TYR A 247 11.60 -5.16 15.92
C TYR A 247 11.96 -4.14 17.01
N ASN A 248 12.31 -2.94 16.59
CA ASN A 248 12.55 -1.86 17.51
C ASN A 248 11.23 -1.29 18.09
N TRP A 249 11.33 -0.43 19.10
CA TRP A 249 10.19 0.15 19.80
C TRP A 249 9.19 0.91 18.90
N THR A 250 9.61 1.41 17.74
CA THR A 250 8.75 2.19 16.83
C THR A 250 7.64 1.34 16.21
N TYR A 251 7.82 0.03 16.09
CA TYR A 251 6.76 -0.88 15.65
C TYR A 251 5.57 -0.89 16.60
N TYR A 252 5.81 -0.69 17.88
CA TYR A 252 4.81 -0.77 18.96
C TYR A 252 4.30 0.59 19.42
N TRP A 253 4.96 1.66 18.96
CA TRP A 253 4.62 3.00 19.38
C TRP A 253 3.17 3.34 19.05
N ASN A 254 2.43 3.79 20.08
CA ASN A 254 1.09 4.36 19.98
C ASN A 254 0.01 3.45 19.33
N LEU A 255 0.20 2.13 19.30
CA LEU A 255 -0.78 1.16 18.77
C LEU A 255 -2.13 1.27 19.50
N LYS A 256 -2.12 1.49 20.83
CA LYS A 256 -3.34 1.63 21.65
C LYS A 256 -4.28 2.76 21.19
N HIS A 257 -3.73 3.78 20.55
CA HIS A 257 -4.49 4.94 20.09
C HIS A 257 -4.67 4.98 18.56
N ALA A 258 -4.09 4.03 17.83
CA ALA A 258 -4.07 4.05 16.38
C ALA A 258 -5.47 3.96 15.77
N THR A 259 -6.34 3.08 16.29
CA THR A 259 -7.73 2.95 15.83
C THR A 259 -8.50 4.28 15.95
N LYS A 260 -8.48 4.93 17.13
CA LYS A 260 -9.15 6.23 17.33
C LYS A 260 -8.60 7.31 16.40
N LYS A 261 -7.28 7.33 16.19
CA LYS A 261 -6.67 8.28 15.24
C LYS A 261 -7.13 8.01 13.81
N PHE A 262 -7.19 6.75 13.41
CA PHE A 262 -7.62 6.33 12.09
C PHE A 262 -9.09 6.69 11.85
N GLU A 263 -9.99 6.37 12.76
CA GLU A 263 -11.41 6.77 12.71
C GLU A 263 -11.61 8.28 12.59
N SER A 264 -10.67 9.06 13.08
CA SER A 264 -10.77 10.51 13.08
C SER A 264 -10.30 11.16 11.77
N ILE A 265 -9.66 10.41 10.86
CA ILE A 265 -9.15 10.92 9.59
C ILE A 265 -10.19 10.80 8.50
#